data_8e73c1cad20a949a23fd325561ce92cb
#
_entry.id   8e73c1cad20a949a23fd325561ce92cb
#
_cell.length_a   1.000
_cell.length_b   1.000
_cell.length_c   1.000
_cell.angle_alpha   90.00
_cell.angle_beta   90.00
_cell.angle_gamma   90.00
#
_symmetry.space_group_name_H-M   'P 1'
#
loop_
_entity.id
_entity.type
_entity.pdbx_description
1 polymer ?
#
loop_
_entity_poly.entity_id
_entity_poly.type
_entity_poly.pdbx_seq_one_letter_code
_entity_poly.pdbx_strand_id
1 'polypeptide(L)'
;KLSDYLGKKNVVLFFNEGSMCYPACWNQMAELGNDSRFNTENMVALSIVTDPKDQWLDIVSKSTNLTKSKIIFDTSRSASKAYDVLNLNSSMHRGSLPGHTYFIIDKEGVIRFTMDDPNMALANDKLIKEIETLK
;
A
#
# COMPACT_ATOMS: atom_id res chain seq x y z
N LYS A 1 -5.96 12.69 2.51
CA LYS A 1 -6.95 11.75 3.08
C LYS A 1 -7.51 10.87 1.98
N LEU A 2 -7.90 9.65 2.33
CA LEU A 2 -8.52 8.72 1.38
C LEU A 2 -9.76 9.33 0.73
N SER A 3 -10.54 10.09 1.49
CA SER A 3 -11.74 10.78 0.99
C SER A 3 -11.43 11.79 -0.12
N ASP A 4 -10.19 12.24 -0.25
CA ASP A 4 -9.80 13.16 -1.32
C ASP A 4 -9.93 12.53 -2.70
N TYR A 5 -9.93 11.21 -2.79
CA TYR A 5 -10.04 10.47 -4.05
C TYR A 5 -11.46 10.03 -4.37
N LEU A 6 -12.39 10.20 -3.43
CA LEU A 6 -13.78 9.79 -3.61
C LEU A 6 -14.40 10.50 -4.82
N GLY A 7 -14.98 9.72 -5.72
CA GLY A 7 -15.57 10.23 -6.96
C GLY A 7 -14.55 10.56 -8.06
N LYS A 8 -13.25 10.42 -7.78
CA LYS A 8 -12.18 10.84 -8.70
C LYS A 8 -11.32 9.69 -9.16
N LYS A 9 -10.85 8.84 -8.23
CA LYS A 9 -9.88 7.79 -8.53
C LYS A 9 -10.23 6.49 -7.82
N ASN A 10 -9.92 5.38 -8.48
CA ASN A 10 -9.79 4.10 -7.79
C ASN A 10 -8.47 4.14 -7.00
N VAL A 11 -8.43 3.48 -5.85
CA VAL A 11 -7.28 3.52 -4.95
C VAL A 11 -6.80 2.11 -4.64
N VAL A 12 -5.51 1.88 -4.80
CA VAL A 12 -4.86 0.70 -4.25
C VAL A 12 -4.22 1.10 -2.93
N LEU A 13 -4.58 0.42 -1.85
CA LEU A 13 -3.90 0.57 -0.57
C LEU A 13 -3.02 -0.64 -0.36
N PHE A 14 -1.75 -0.38 -0.08
CA PHE A 14 -0.79 -1.43 0.24
C PHE A 14 -0.29 -1.20 1.67
N PHE A 15 -0.87 -1.95 2.62
CA PHE A 15 -0.38 -1.98 4.00
C PHE A 15 0.83 -2.90 4.06
N ASN A 16 1.86 -2.52 4.80
CA ASN A 16 3.05 -3.36 4.96
C ASN A 16 3.84 -2.99 6.21
N GLU A 17 4.84 -3.79 6.51
CA GLU A 17 5.64 -3.62 7.73
C GLU A 17 6.74 -2.54 7.59
N GLY A 18 6.80 -1.88 6.45
CA GLY A 18 7.64 -0.71 6.26
C GLY A 18 9.13 -0.99 6.40
N SER A 19 9.80 -0.23 7.24
CA SER A 19 11.25 -0.33 7.41
C SER A 19 11.72 -1.70 7.87
N MET A 20 10.86 -2.47 8.53
CA MET A 20 11.15 -3.82 9.03
C MET A 20 11.02 -4.90 7.96
N CYS A 21 10.57 -4.56 6.76
CA CYS A 21 10.30 -5.53 5.69
C CYS A 21 11.15 -5.24 4.45
N TYR A 22 12.44 -5.35 4.59
CA TYR A 22 13.39 -5.19 3.49
C TYR A 22 13.88 -6.57 3.04
N PRO A 23 13.97 -6.87 1.73
CA PRO A 23 13.67 -6.00 0.60
C PRO A 23 12.23 -6.12 0.07
N ALA A 24 11.45 -7.10 0.51
CA ALA A 24 10.17 -7.45 -0.12
C ALA A 24 9.18 -6.30 -0.18
N CYS A 25 8.87 -5.69 0.97
CA CYS A 25 7.91 -4.58 1.00
C CYS A 25 8.44 -3.35 0.26
N TRP A 26 9.72 -3.06 0.41
CA TRP A 26 10.34 -1.92 -0.27
C TRP A 26 10.28 -2.08 -1.80
N ASN A 27 10.55 -3.29 -2.30
CA ASN A 27 10.46 -3.58 -3.73
C ASN A 27 9.04 -3.39 -4.24
N GLN A 28 8.04 -3.87 -3.51
CA GLN A 28 6.64 -3.70 -3.92
C GLN A 28 6.22 -2.23 -3.86
N MET A 29 6.64 -1.48 -2.86
CA MET A 29 6.37 -0.04 -2.79
C MET A 29 6.95 0.69 -4.00
N ALA A 30 8.19 0.35 -4.36
CA ALA A 30 8.86 0.92 -5.53
C ALA A 30 8.11 0.57 -6.82
N GLU A 31 7.70 -0.68 -6.98
CA GLU A 31 6.95 -1.13 -8.16
C GLU A 31 5.63 -0.39 -8.31
N LEU A 32 4.89 -0.18 -7.22
CA LEU A 32 3.64 0.58 -7.27
C LEU A 32 3.87 2.05 -7.61
N GLY A 33 4.96 2.63 -7.11
CA GLY A 33 5.27 4.03 -7.38
C GLY A 33 5.78 4.28 -8.80
N ASN A 34 6.50 3.32 -9.37
CA ASN A 34 7.13 3.47 -10.69
C ASN A 34 6.28 2.95 -11.85
N ASP A 35 5.24 2.18 -11.56
CA ASP A 35 4.35 1.64 -12.59
C ASP A 35 3.30 2.69 -12.95
N SER A 36 3.37 3.20 -14.19
CA SER A 36 2.47 4.24 -14.65
C SER A 36 0.99 3.83 -14.62
N ARG A 37 0.71 2.54 -14.66
CA ARG A 37 -0.67 2.03 -14.61
C ARG A 37 -1.37 2.35 -13.29
N PHE A 38 -0.60 2.58 -12.21
CA PHE A 38 -1.13 2.90 -10.87
C PHE A 38 -1.12 4.41 -10.57
N ASN A 39 -0.71 5.25 -11.52
CA ASN A 39 -0.54 6.68 -11.28
C ASN A 39 -1.11 7.48 -12.44
N THR A 40 -2.43 7.40 -12.60
CA THR A 40 -3.17 8.03 -13.71
C THR A 40 -4.22 8.99 -13.16
N GLU A 41 -4.99 9.59 -14.05
CA GLU A 41 -6.14 10.42 -13.67
C GLU A 41 -7.21 9.61 -12.92
N ASN A 42 -7.26 8.29 -13.15
CA ASN A 42 -8.31 7.42 -12.61
C ASN A 42 -7.83 6.46 -11.54
N MET A 43 -6.54 6.46 -11.22
CA MET A 43 -5.95 5.47 -10.33
C MET A 43 -4.79 6.07 -9.53
N VAL A 44 -4.71 5.72 -8.25
CA VAL A 44 -3.55 6.02 -7.41
C VAL A 44 -3.24 4.80 -6.54
N ALA A 45 -1.95 4.57 -6.30
CA ALA A 45 -1.49 3.56 -5.35
C ALA A 45 -0.83 4.25 -4.15
N LEU A 46 -1.25 3.86 -2.95
CA LEU A 46 -0.75 4.41 -1.69
C LEU A 46 -0.19 3.27 -0.85
N SER A 47 1.04 3.45 -0.39
CA SER A 47 1.69 2.50 0.53
C SER A 47 1.54 3.02 1.95
N ILE A 48 1.07 2.18 2.87
CA ILE A 48 0.78 2.57 4.24
C ILE A 48 1.71 1.83 5.19
N VAL A 49 2.49 2.60 5.96
CA VAL A 49 3.45 2.08 6.93
C VAL A 49 3.17 2.72 8.29
N THR A 50 3.68 2.10 9.36
CA THR A 50 3.51 2.64 10.71
C THR A 50 4.73 3.42 11.20
N ASP A 51 5.81 3.43 10.42
CA ASP A 51 7.03 4.16 10.76
C ASP A 51 6.82 5.67 10.72
N PRO A 52 7.65 6.45 11.44
CA PRO A 52 7.61 7.91 11.34
C PRO A 52 8.05 8.40 9.96
N LYS A 53 7.53 9.56 9.56
CA LYS A 53 7.81 10.16 8.26
C LYS A 53 9.31 10.45 8.06
N ASP A 54 9.98 10.99 9.07
CA ASP A 54 11.40 11.35 8.96
C ASP A 54 12.29 10.15 8.74
N GLN A 55 11.95 8.98 9.29
CA GLN A 55 12.66 7.74 8.99
C GLN A 55 12.59 7.40 7.50
N TRP A 56 11.43 7.58 6.88
CA TRP A 56 11.25 7.30 5.46
C TRP A 56 11.88 8.36 4.56
N LEU A 57 11.96 9.60 5.00
CA LEU A 57 12.73 10.63 4.26
C LEU A 57 14.19 10.21 4.14
N ASP A 58 14.77 9.67 5.20
CA ASP A 58 16.15 9.15 5.17
C ASP A 58 16.28 7.93 4.23
N ILE A 59 15.36 6.99 4.33
CA ILE A 59 15.36 5.78 3.48
C ILE A 59 15.26 6.16 2.00
N VAL A 60 14.34 7.03 1.65
CA VAL A 60 14.12 7.46 0.26
C VAL A 60 15.35 8.20 -0.28
N SER A 61 16.02 8.99 0.55
CA SER A 61 17.23 9.69 0.14
C SER A 61 18.36 8.73 -0.28
N LYS A 62 18.36 7.51 0.25
CA LYS A 62 19.36 6.48 -0.02
C LYS A 62 18.88 5.43 -1.03
N SER A 63 17.59 5.38 -1.31
CA SER A 63 16.97 4.38 -2.20
C SER A 63 16.16 5.10 -3.26
N THR A 64 16.82 5.50 -4.35
CA THR A 64 16.22 6.37 -5.37
C THR A 64 15.02 5.74 -6.09
N ASN A 65 14.91 4.42 -6.12
CA ASN A 65 13.76 3.73 -6.71
C ASN A 65 12.47 3.95 -5.91
N LEU A 66 12.54 4.50 -4.70
CA LEU A 66 11.37 4.79 -3.86
C LEU A 66 10.87 6.24 -3.99
N THR A 67 11.52 7.07 -4.80
CA THR A 67 11.18 8.49 -4.87
C THR A 67 9.77 8.76 -5.41
N LYS A 68 9.21 7.85 -6.21
CA LYS A 68 7.85 7.99 -6.76
C LYS A 68 6.79 7.32 -5.90
N SER A 69 7.18 6.59 -4.87
CA SER A 69 6.23 5.93 -3.98
C SER A 69 5.47 6.95 -3.15
N LYS A 70 4.15 6.83 -3.13
CA LYS A 70 3.29 7.65 -2.29
C LYS A 70 3.07 6.92 -0.97
N ILE A 71 3.67 7.44 0.10
CA ILE A 71 3.72 6.76 1.39
C ILE A 71 2.87 7.51 2.41
N ILE A 72 1.99 6.77 3.09
CA ILE A 72 1.15 7.28 4.17
C ILE A 72 1.70 6.74 5.49
N PHE A 73 1.84 7.62 6.47
CA PHE A 73 2.45 7.27 7.76
C PHE A 73 1.37 7.10 8.82
N ASP A 74 1.02 5.84 9.10
CA ASP A 74 0.01 5.46 10.09
C ASP A 74 0.66 5.22 11.45
N THR A 75 1.31 6.24 11.99
CA THR A 75 2.11 6.12 13.22
C THR A 75 1.27 5.73 14.44
N SER A 76 0.02 6.14 14.49
CA SER A 76 -0.91 5.78 15.57
C SER A 76 -1.53 4.39 15.36
N ARG A 77 -1.32 3.78 14.22
CA ARG A 77 -1.93 2.53 13.79
C ARG A 77 -3.46 2.59 13.67
N SER A 78 -4.03 3.78 13.58
CA SER A 78 -5.49 3.94 13.50
C SER A 78 -6.05 3.35 12.20
N ALA A 79 -5.40 3.59 11.06
CA ALA A 79 -5.82 3.01 9.79
C ALA A 79 -5.60 1.49 9.79
N SER A 80 -4.46 1.03 10.30
CA SER A 80 -4.17 -0.41 10.37
C SER A 80 -5.20 -1.16 11.24
N LYS A 81 -5.65 -0.55 12.32
CA LYS A 81 -6.70 -1.12 13.15
C LYS A 81 -8.07 -1.09 12.45
N ALA A 82 -8.39 0.02 11.80
CA ALA A 82 -9.67 0.17 11.09
C ALA A 82 -9.82 -0.84 9.95
N TYR A 83 -8.73 -1.16 9.25
CA TYR A 83 -8.72 -2.15 8.17
C TYR A 83 -8.44 -3.57 8.66
N ASP A 84 -8.21 -3.74 9.96
CA ASP A 84 -8.00 -5.04 10.61
C ASP A 84 -6.83 -5.83 9.98
N VAL A 85 -5.68 -5.15 9.80
CA VAL A 85 -4.53 -5.74 9.12
C VAL A 85 -3.36 -6.08 10.05
N LEU A 86 -3.51 -5.92 11.36
CA LEU A 86 -2.41 -6.15 12.31
C LEU A 86 -2.20 -7.61 12.69
N ASN A 87 -3.20 -8.47 12.50
CA ASN A 87 -3.15 -9.87 12.92
C ASN A 87 -3.24 -10.86 11.76
N LEU A 88 -2.90 -10.43 10.55
CA LEU A 88 -2.97 -11.27 9.36
C LEU A 88 -1.75 -12.20 9.24
N ASN A 89 -1.91 -13.27 8.45
CA ASN A 89 -0.86 -14.28 8.27
C ASN A 89 0.44 -13.72 7.71
N SER A 90 0.37 -12.67 6.90
CA SER A 90 1.56 -12.05 6.31
C SER A 90 2.33 -11.18 7.30
N SER A 91 1.73 -10.79 8.44
CA SER A 91 2.45 -9.98 9.42
C SER A 91 3.45 -10.84 10.19
N MET A 92 4.69 -10.38 10.21
CA MET A 92 5.77 -10.99 11.00
C MET A 92 5.82 -10.44 12.42
N HIS A 93 5.03 -9.38 12.69
CA HIS A 93 4.94 -8.72 13.99
C HIS A 93 3.46 -8.51 14.33
N ARG A 94 2.70 -9.62 14.43
CA ARG A 94 1.25 -9.59 14.62
C ARG A 94 0.87 -8.78 15.87
N GLY A 95 -0.15 -7.95 15.71
CA GLY A 95 -0.60 -7.05 16.75
C GLY A 95 0.13 -5.70 16.77
N SER A 96 1.30 -5.60 16.14
CA SER A 96 2.12 -4.38 16.14
C SER A 96 2.27 -3.75 14.77
N LEU A 97 2.46 -4.57 13.73
CA LEU A 97 2.68 -4.08 12.37
C LEU A 97 1.69 -4.71 11.40
N PRO A 98 1.24 -3.94 10.38
CA PRO A 98 0.32 -4.49 9.39
C PRO A 98 1.02 -5.53 8.52
N GLY A 99 0.24 -6.50 8.02
CA GLY A 99 0.74 -7.48 7.09
C GLY A 99 0.94 -6.90 5.69
N HIS A 100 1.47 -7.74 4.80
CA HIS A 100 1.66 -7.42 3.38
C HIS A 100 0.30 -7.57 2.67
N THR A 101 -0.53 -6.54 2.73
CA THR A 101 -1.96 -6.61 2.45
C THR A 101 -2.42 -5.52 1.51
N TYR A 102 -3.23 -5.91 0.52
CA TYR A 102 -3.74 -5.00 -0.50
C TYR A 102 -5.25 -4.83 -0.37
N PHE A 103 -5.71 -3.60 -0.64
CA PHE A 103 -7.12 -3.28 -0.82
C PHE A 103 -7.26 -2.48 -2.10
N ILE A 104 -8.29 -2.79 -2.89
CA ILE A 104 -8.66 -1.95 -4.03
C ILE A 104 -10.00 -1.33 -3.70
N ILE A 105 -10.05 0.00 -3.72
CA ILE A 105 -11.22 0.79 -3.38
C ILE A 105 -11.63 1.54 -4.64
N ASP A 106 -12.90 1.42 -5.03
CA ASP A 106 -13.39 2.09 -6.23
C ASP A 106 -13.68 3.58 -5.98
N LYS A 107 -14.07 4.28 -7.04
CA LYS A 107 -14.37 5.71 -6.98
C LYS A 107 -15.51 6.06 -6.02
N GLU A 108 -16.36 5.10 -5.72
CA GLU A 108 -17.50 5.28 -4.80
C GLU A 108 -17.13 5.01 -3.35
N GLY A 109 -15.86 4.66 -3.10
CA GLY A 109 -15.35 4.36 -1.75
C GLY A 109 -15.63 2.95 -1.27
N VAL A 110 -16.01 2.05 -2.18
CA VAL A 110 -16.32 0.66 -1.84
C VAL A 110 -15.10 -0.22 -2.05
N ILE A 111 -14.78 -1.06 -1.06
CA ILE A 111 -13.71 -2.05 -1.17
C ILE A 111 -14.16 -3.14 -2.13
N ARG A 112 -13.43 -3.32 -3.22
CA ARG A 112 -13.75 -4.30 -4.27
C ARG A 112 -12.85 -5.52 -4.25
N PHE A 113 -11.71 -5.43 -3.61
CA PHE A 113 -10.74 -6.53 -3.58
C PHE A 113 -9.86 -6.40 -2.36
N THR A 114 -9.57 -7.52 -1.71
CA THR A 114 -8.59 -7.61 -0.63
C THR A 114 -7.71 -8.83 -0.84
N MET A 115 -6.43 -8.70 -0.49
CA MET A 115 -5.50 -9.82 -0.56
C MET A 115 -4.41 -9.67 0.51
N ASP A 116 -4.26 -10.69 1.34
CA ASP A 116 -3.14 -10.82 2.26
C ASP A 116 -2.13 -11.78 1.63
N ASP A 117 -0.89 -11.35 1.45
CA ASP A 117 0.12 -12.16 0.77
C ASP A 117 1.28 -12.53 1.70
N PRO A 118 1.22 -13.69 2.36
CA PRO A 118 2.34 -14.15 3.21
C PRO A 118 3.63 -14.42 2.45
N ASN A 119 3.55 -14.65 1.15
CA ASN A 119 4.74 -14.86 0.30
C ASN A 119 5.42 -13.56 -0.08
N MET A 120 4.75 -12.43 0.11
CA MET A 120 5.31 -11.09 -0.16
C MET A 120 5.88 -10.95 -1.57
N ALA A 121 5.19 -11.53 -2.56
CA ALA A 121 5.58 -11.44 -3.96
C ALA A 121 5.14 -10.12 -4.58
N LEU A 122 5.74 -9.74 -5.70
CA LEU A 122 5.28 -8.59 -6.46
C LEU A 122 3.90 -8.90 -7.05
N ALA A 123 2.98 -7.95 -6.93
CA ALA A 123 1.57 -8.17 -7.24
C ALA A 123 1.00 -7.21 -8.28
N ASN A 124 1.83 -6.41 -8.95
CA ASN A 124 1.35 -5.37 -9.86
C ASN A 124 0.38 -5.91 -10.92
N ASP A 125 0.75 -6.97 -11.61
CA ASP A 125 -0.09 -7.52 -12.69
C ASP A 125 -1.39 -8.09 -12.16
N LYS A 126 -1.36 -8.74 -11.01
CA LYS A 126 -2.57 -9.26 -10.37
C LYS A 126 -3.52 -8.13 -9.99
N LEU A 127 -2.98 -7.07 -9.40
CA LEU A 127 -3.77 -5.90 -9.01
C LEU A 127 -4.40 -5.22 -10.23
N ILE A 128 -3.65 -5.10 -11.32
CA ILE A 128 -4.19 -4.50 -12.56
C ILE A 128 -5.35 -5.33 -13.11
N LYS A 129 -5.23 -6.66 -13.10
CA LYS A 129 -6.33 -7.53 -13.54
C LYS A 129 -7.59 -7.30 -12.72
N GLU A 130 -7.46 -7.17 -11.41
CA GLU A 130 -8.60 -6.90 -10.54
C GLU A 130 -9.20 -5.52 -10.80
N ILE A 131 -8.36 -4.51 -11.04
CA ILE A 131 -8.82 -3.15 -11.34
C ILE A 131 -9.61 -3.13 -12.66
N GLU A 132 -9.18 -3.88 -13.66
CA GLU A 132 -9.86 -3.94 -14.95
C GLU A 132 -11.28 -4.48 -14.84
N THR A 133 -11.58 -5.26 -13.80
CA THR A 133 -12.95 -5.77 -13.56
C THR A 133 -13.89 -4.71 -13.00
N LEU A 134 -13.40 -3.55 -12.59
CA LEU A 134 -14.19 -2.48 -11.97
C LEU A 134 -14.90 -1.58 -12.99
N LYS A 135 -14.74 -1.82 -14.25
CA LYS A 135 -15.34 -1.00 -15.32
C LYS A 135 -16.77 -1.38 -15.59
#